data_d6ca681e8d9b87f5e67f060de85e131c
#
_entry.id   d6ca681e8d9b87f5e67f060de85e131c
#
_cell.length_a   1.000
_cell.length_b   1.000
_cell.length_c   1.000
_cell.angle_alpha   90.00
_cell.angle_beta   90.00
_cell.angle_gamma   90.00
#
_symmetry.space_group_name_H-M   'P 1'
#
loop_
_entity.id
_entity.type
_entity.pdbx_description
1 polymer ?
#
loop_
_entity_poly.entity_id
_entity_poly.type
_entity_poly.pdbx_seq_one_letter_code
_entity_poly.pdbx_strand_id
1 'polypeptide(L)'
;MRRLPCLTVAVLAAGSSSVMAGGFALNEQSASAAGTAYAGRASSALDASTVFGNPAGMSLLDEQVTGGIAGVWAKSDINAEAGNGTNEGDMVPLKGIPFGYYVTPINDTWHFGLGVYAPFGMATNYESTFQGRAYGDKSDVKVTTVQPTLSVQLDDQLSLGFGVTLNKIEGILSSDPIPGLQRVRIEGDDKGYGYNLGMLYQLNEATRLGLTYRSKVDYTLRGHGDFTGLVNQRIDGKLELTTPESVEASVSHALDNRWTVHAGATWTRWSRLETIEVKFDNGMTTAEPQEWRDVVSGAVGASYQLTPQWLLRAGLAYDPTPTNNEHRSPRIPSGDRWIGTVGFGYQVSEQLSIDGAYGYVKEEKVKVNRHSSVPGVQDYRAEYDNHAHVLAVGATYRF
;
A
#
# COMPACT_ATOMS: atom_id res chain seq x y z
N MET A 1 20.04 -16.61 -35.36
CA MET A 1 19.97 -15.23 -34.86
C MET A 1 18.48 -14.86 -34.80
N ARG A 2 17.82 -15.08 -33.64
CA ARG A 2 16.45 -14.67 -33.41
C ARG A 2 16.50 -13.20 -32.95
N ARG A 3 15.85 -12.31 -33.67
CA ARG A 3 15.72 -10.90 -33.30
C ARG A 3 14.81 -10.81 -32.07
N LEU A 4 15.33 -10.40 -30.92
CA LEU A 4 14.52 -9.98 -29.79
C LEU A 4 13.67 -8.77 -30.22
N PRO A 5 12.35 -8.78 -30.00
CA PRO A 5 11.56 -7.55 -30.08
C PRO A 5 11.91 -6.67 -28.88
N CYS A 6 12.42 -5.46 -29.12
CA CYS A 6 12.51 -4.42 -28.08
C CYS A 6 11.10 -4.12 -27.57
N LEU A 7 10.73 -4.68 -26.43
CA LEU A 7 9.56 -4.25 -25.69
C LEU A 7 9.92 -2.91 -25.03
N THR A 8 9.43 -1.83 -25.61
CA THR A 8 9.49 -0.51 -24.98
C THR A 8 8.46 -0.51 -23.84
N VAL A 9 8.92 -0.74 -22.62
CA VAL A 9 8.09 -0.59 -21.41
C VAL A 9 7.83 0.90 -21.24
N ALA A 10 6.67 1.36 -21.69
CA ALA A 10 6.18 2.70 -21.39
C ALA A 10 5.82 2.74 -19.91
N VAL A 11 6.67 3.34 -19.08
CA VAL A 11 6.38 3.67 -17.69
C VAL A 11 5.33 4.77 -17.70
N LEU A 12 4.06 4.38 -17.63
CA LEU A 12 2.95 5.28 -17.37
C LEU A 12 3.08 5.77 -15.92
N ALA A 13 3.49 7.03 -15.76
CA ALA A 13 3.45 7.73 -14.49
C ALA A 13 1.99 8.02 -14.11
N ALA A 14 1.29 7.00 -13.61
CA ALA A 14 -0.03 7.17 -13.03
C ALA A 14 0.13 7.59 -11.56
N GLY A 15 -0.52 8.68 -11.18
CA GLY A 15 -0.50 9.22 -9.82
C GLY A 15 -1.10 8.23 -8.82
N SER A 16 -0.41 8.00 -7.72
CA SER A 16 -0.78 7.06 -6.65
C SER A 16 -1.84 7.60 -5.74
N SER A 17 -2.70 6.76 -5.28
CA SER A 17 -3.71 7.05 -4.25
C SER A 17 -3.92 5.94 -3.29
N SER A 18 -4.40 6.30 -2.17
CA SER A 18 -4.52 5.43 -1.03
C SER A 18 -5.97 5.12 -0.73
N VAL A 19 -6.30 3.85 -0.71
CA VAL A 19 -7.14 3.36 0.38
C VAL A 19 -6.17 3.03 1.49
N MET A 20 -6.39 3.62 2.62
CA MET A 20 -5.52 3.43 3.76
C MET A 20 -5.59 1.97 4.22
N ALA A 21 -4.61 1.15 3.83
CA ALA A 21 -4.21 -0.03 4.58
C ALA A 21 -3.77 0.42 5.97
N GLY A 22 -3.72 -0.42 6.99
CA GLY A 22 -3.27 0.03 8.32
C GLY A 22 -2.15 1.07 8.16
N GLY A 23 -2.45 2.35 8.46
CA GLY A 23 -1.58 3.47 8.09
C GLY A 23 -1.66 3.86 6.61
N PHE A 24 -0.53 3.97 5.90
CA PHE A 24 -0.45 4.32 4.46
C PHE A 24 0.27 3.27 3.60
N ALA A 25 0.34 2.01 4.07
CA ALA A 25 0.80 0.89 3.24
C ALA A 25 -0.28 0.51 2.20
N LEU A 26 0.13 0.09 1.01
CA LEU A 26 -0.74 -0.32 -0.09
C LEU A 26 -0.62 -1.84 -0.31
N ASN A 27 -1.73 -2.56 -0.14
CA ASN A 27 -1.79 -4.01 -0.40
C ASN A 27 -2.05 -4.34 -1.88
N GLU A 28 -2.49 -3.37 -2.66
CA GLU A 28 -3.02 -3.48 -4.02
C GLU A 28 -1.92 -3.70 -5.07
N GLN A 29 -1.03 -4.67 -4.82
CA GLN A 29 0.13 -4.99 -5.65
C GLN A 29 -0.06 -6.25 -6.51
N SER A 30 -1.25 -6.88 -6.47
CA SER A 30 -1.57 -8.09 -7.24
C SER A 30 -3.09 -8.25 -7.38
N ALA A 31 -3.57 -8.42 -8.60
CA ALA A 31 -5.00 -8.68 -8.85
C ALA A 31 -5.39 -10.10 -8.43
N SER A 32 -4.51 -11.08 -8.62
CA SER A 32 -4.76 -12.47 -8.23
C SER A 32 -4.85 -12.64 -6.72
N ALA A 33 -3.93 -12.00 -5.96
CA ALA A 33 -3.95 -12.06 -4.50
C ALA A 33 -5.09 -11.23 -3.89
N ALA A 34 -5.53 -10.15 -4.53
CA ALA A 34 -6.65 -9.35 -4.08
C ALA A 34 -7.95 -10.16 -3.96
N GLY A 35 -8.15 -11.15 -4.84
CA GLY A 35 -9.33 -12.02 -4.79
C GLY A 35 -9.48 -12.84 -3.51
N THR A 36 -8.40 -13.11 -2.78
CA THR A 36 -8.39 -13.81 -1.48
C THR A 36 -8.13 -12.87 -0.29
N ALA A 37 -8.37 -11.57 -0.45
CA ALA A 37 -8.01 -10.54 0.54
C ALA A 37 -6.52 -10.63 0.96
N TYR A 38 -5.65 -11.01 0.02
CA TYR A 38 -4.22 -11.23 0.21
C TYR A 38 -3.84 -12.37 1.18
N ALA A 39 -4.80 -13.17 1.64
CA ALA A 39 -4.53 -14.41 2.36
C ALA A 39 -3.68 -15.35 1.49
N GLY A 40 -2.63 -15.92 2.06
CA GLY A 40 -1.73 -16.79 1.30
C GLY A 40 -0.74 -16.06 0.38
N ARG A 41 -0.65 -14.74 0.38
CA ARG A 41 0.26 -13.97 -0.49
C ARG A 41 1.72 -14.43 -0.36
N ALA A 42 2.18 -14.75 0.85
CA ALA A 42 3.52 -15.25 1.07
C ALA A 42 3.71 -16.74 0.69
N SER A 43 2.63 -17.53 0.52
CA SER A 43 2.71 -18.98 0.30
C SER A 43 2.16 -19.46 -1.05
N SER A 44 1.39 -18.66 -1.79
CA SER A 44 0.65 -19.14 -2.97
C SER A 44 1.44 -19.11 -4.28
N ALA A 45 2.32 -18.14 -4.50
CA ALA A 45 3.12 -17.97 -5.75
C ALA A 45 2.28 -18.13 -7.03
N LEU A 46 1.18 -17.35 -7.15
CA LEU A 46 0.21 -17.50 -8.24
C LEU A 46 0.72 -17.00 -9.60
N ASP A 47 1.52 -15.94 -9.58
CA ASP A 47 2.08 -15.26 -10.75
C ASP A 47 3.34 -14.46 -10.36
N ALA A 48 3.92 -13.68 -11.31
CA ALA A 48 5.14 -12.92 -11.08
C ALA A 48 5.02 -11.85 -9.96
N SER A 49 3.82 -11.52 -9.46
CA SER A 49 3.66 -10.62 -8.31
C SER A 49 4.23 -11.19 -7.00
N THR A 50 4.62 -12.47 -7.01
CA THR A 50 5.39 -13.09 -5.91
C THR A 50 6.73 -12.39 -5.68
N VAL A 51 7.30 -11.66 -6.65
CA VAL A 51 8.46 -10.76 -6.44
C VAL A 51 8.21 -9.81 -5.28
N PHE A 52 7.01 -9.23 -5.20
CA PHE A 52 6.56 -8.44 -4.05
C PHE A 52 6.12 -9.33 -2.89
N GLY A 53 5.24 -10.31 -3.15
CA GLY A 53 4.58 -11.14 -2.13
C GLY A 53 5.56 -11.96 -1.29
N ASN A 54 6.32 -12.82 -1.95
CA ASN A 54 7.39 -13.63 -1.38
C ASN A 54 8.41 -13.97 -2.47
N PRO A 55 9.61 -13.37 -2.46
CA PRO A 55 10.59 -13.60 -3.50
C PRO A 55 11.01 -15.06 -3.68
N ALA A 56 10.90 -15.89 -2.64
CA ALA A 56 11.16 -17.33 -2.75
C ALA A 56 10.18 -18.06 -3.67
N GLY A 57 8.96 -17.52 -3.84
CA GLY A 57 7.95 -18.12 -4.72
C GLY A 57 8.30 -18.08 -6.20
N MET A 58 9.28 -17.27 -6.62
CA MET A 58 9.74 -17.23 -8.02
C MET A 58 10.31 -18.58 -8.49
N SER A 59 10.86 -19.39 -7.57
CA SER A 59 11.38 -20.71 -7.87
C SER A 59 10.34 -21.71 -8.41
N LEU A 60 9.05 -21.39 -8.26
CA LEU A 60 7.95 -22.23 -8.74
C LEU A 60 7.38 -21.73 -10.09
N LEU A 61 7.96 -20.72 -10.68
CA LEU A 61 7.40 -20.05 -11.86
C LEU A 61 8.30 -20.21 -13.08
N ASP A 62 7.66 -20.50 -14.20
CA ASP A 62 8.29 -20.36 -15.52
C ASP A 62 8.44 -18.88 -15.89
N GLU A 63 9.15 -18.64 -17.02
CA GLU A 63 9.32 -17.29 -17.52
C GLU A 63 7.98 -16.62 -17.80
N GLN A 64 7.74 -15.48 -17.14
CA GLN A 64 6.47 -14.76 -17.25
C GLN A 64 6.57 -13.27 -16.89
N VAL A 65 5.62 -12.52 -17.44
CA VAL A 65 5.36 -11.13 -17.06
C VAL A 65 3.93 -11.00 -16.52
N THR A 66 3.78 -10.30 -15.41
CA THR A 66 2.47 -9.96 -14.84
C THR A 66 2.37 -8.46 -14.73
N GLY A 67 1.27 -7.86 -15.18
CA GLY A 67 1.02 -6.43 -15.02
C GLY A 67 -0.45 -6.16 -14.75
N GLY A 68 -0.72 -5.05 -14.07
CA GLY A 68 -2.08 -4.69 -13.74
C GLY A 68 -2.21 -3.32 -13.06
N ILE A 69 -3.44 -3.03 -12.68
CA ILE A 69 -3.79 -1.82 -11.95
C ILE A 69 -4.91 -2.12 -10.96
N ALA A 70 -4.82 -1.53 -9.77
CA ALA A 70 -5.93 -1.47 -8.83
C ALA A 70 -6.45 -0.03 -8.76
N GLY A 71 -7.76 0.12 -8.88
CA GLY A 71 -8.47 1.38 -8.68
C GLY A 71 -9.16 1.35 -7.32
N VAL A 72 -9.06 2.44 -6.60
CA VAL A 72 -9.68 2.55 -5.30
C VAL A 72 -10.46 3.84 -5.20
N TRP A 73 -11.70 3.78 -4.70
CA TRP A 73 -12.48 4.95 -4.35
C TRP A 73 -13.06 4.79 -2.95
N ALA A 74 -12.63 5.68 -2.06
CA ALA A 74 -13.13 5.77 -0.72
C ALA A 74 -14.23 6.81 -0.62
N LYS A 75 -15.14 6.56 0.29
CA LYS A 75 -16.22 7.42 0.70
C LYS A 75 -16.10 7.70 2.18
N SER A 76 -16.43 8.92 2.58
CA SER A 76 -16.30 9.37 3.96
C SER A 76 -17.49 10.26 4.32
N ASP A 77 -18.27 9.82 5.29
CA ASP A 77 -19.28 10.66 5.92
C ASP A 77 -18.67 11.31 7.16
N ILE A 78 -18.70 12.64 7.23
CA ILE A 78 -18.10 13.42 8.31
C ILE A 78 -19.21 14.08 9.12
N ASN A 79 -19.33 13.70 10.39
CA ASN A 79 -20.22 14.34 11.35
C ASN A 79 -19.37 15.18 12.33
N ALA A 80 -19.31 16.50 12.10
CA ALA A 80 -18.52 17.41 12.88
C ALA A 80 -19.38 18.26 13.82
N GLU A 81 -18.78 18.70 14.93
CA GLU A 81 -19.40 19.72 15.79
C GLU A 81 -19.56 21.03 15.02
N ALA A 82 -20.56 21.83 15.39
CA ALA A 82 -20.81 23.10 14.74
C ALA A 82 -19.57 24.01 14.76
N GLY A 83 -19.25 24.62 13.62
CA GLY A 83 -18.08 25.46 13.45
C GLY A 83 -18.07 26.20 12.12
N ASN A 84 -17.00 26.92 11.85
CA ASN A 84 -16.83 27.70 10.63
C ASN A 84 -16.23 26.83 9.54
N GLY A 85 -17.01 26.53 8.49
CA GLY A 85 -16.60 25.76 7.33
C GLY A 85 -17.57 24.64 7.00
N THR A 86 -17.16 23.78 6.10
CA THR A 86 -17.93 22.64 5.57
C THR A 86 -17.22 21.32 5.87
N ASN A 87 -17.95 20.21 5.76
CA ASN A 87 -17.46 18.86 5.92
C ASN A 87 -18.16 17.98 4.87
N GLU A 88 -17.80 18.17 3.59
CA GLU A 88 -18.46 17.49 2.46
C GLU A 88 -18.13 15.99 2.43
N GLY A 89 -17.02 15.57 3.05
CA GLY A 89 -16.52 14.20 2.98
C GLY A 89 -15.84 13.91 1.63
N ASP A 90 -15.77 12.61 1.29
CA ASP A 90 -15.22 12.12 0.00
C ASP A 90 -13.85 12.72 -0.38
N MET A 91 -13.02 13.02 0.63
CA MET A 91 -11.71 13.67 0.48
C MET A 91 -10.65 12.81 -0.19
N VAL A 92 -10.92 11.54 -0.47
CA VAL A 92 -9.96 10.66 -1.16
C VAL A 92 -10.29 10.61 -2.67
N PRO A 93 -9.45 11.21 -3.52
CA PRO A 93 -9.69 11.19 -4.97
C PRO A 93 -9.54 9.76 -5.53
N LEU A 94 -10.33 9.40 -6.55
CA LEU A 94 -10.12 8.15 -7.30
C LEU A 94 -8.75 8.17 -7.96
N LYS A 95 -7.96 7.14 -7.73
CA LYS A 95 -6.67 6.97 -8.38
C LYS A 95 -6.38 5.49 -8.68
N GLY A 96 -5.42 5.23 -9.57
CA GLY A 96 -4.94 3.90 -9.92
C GLY A 96 -3.58 3.59 -9.30
N ILE A 97 -3.41 2.36 -8.85
CA ILE A 97 -2.15 1.81 -8.32
C ILE A 97 -1.64 0.79 -9.35
N PRO A 98 -0.74 1.18 -10.28
CA PRO A 98 -0.18 0.26 -11.25
C PRO A 98 0.89 -0.60 -10.61
N PHE A 99 1.02 -1.83 -11.11
CA PHE A 99 2.09 -2.76 -10.76
C PHE A 99 2.53 -3.57 -11.97
N GLY A 100 3.79 -4.00 -11.97
CA GLY A 100 4.35 -4.83 -13.03
C GLY A 100 5.52 -5.66 -12.52
N TYR A 101 5.58 -6.92 -12.98
CA TYR A 101 6.56 -7.89 -12.52
C TYR A 101 7.04 -8.76 -13.69
N TYR A 102 8.29 -9.16 -13.64
CA TYR A 102 8.87 -10.13 -14.53
C TYR A 102 9.64 -11.18 -13.72
N VAL A 103 9.50 -12.43 -14.08
CA VAL A 103 10.26 -13.56 -13.52
C VAL A 103 10.79 -14.42 -14.65
N THR A 104 12.02 -14.88 -14.52
CA THR A 104 12.63 -15.84 -15.45
C THR A 104 13.56 -16.80 -14.72
N PRO A 105 13.55 -18.11 -15.02
CA PRO A 105 14.58 -19.03 -14.57
C PRO A 105 15.92 -18.67 -15.20
N ILE A 106 16.99 -18.66 -14.41
CA ILE A 106 18.38 -18.57 -14.88
C ILE A 106 18.88 -19.98 -15.19
N ASN A 107 18.51 -20.92 -14.34
CA ASN A 107 18.73 -22.37 -14.46
C ASN A 107 17.74 -23.10 -13.54
N ASP A 108 17.85 -24.41 -13.41
CA ASP A 108 16.94 -25.25 -12.61
C ASP A 108 16.88 -24.87 -11.10
N THR A 109 17.86 -24.10 -10.62
CA THR A 109 18.00 -23.75 -9.20
C THR A 109 17.73 -22.26 -8.94
N TRP A 110 18.14 -21.39 -9.86
CA TRP A 110 18.13 -19.94 -9.66
C TRP A 110 17.14 -19.24 -10.57
N HIS A 111 16.38 -18.29 -10.01
CA HIS A 111 15.46 -17.44 -10.74
C HIS A 111 15.79 -15.95 -10.48
N PHE A 112 15.59 -15.16 -11.51
CA PHE A 112 15.66 -13.71 -11.46
C PHE A 112 14.27 -13.12 -11.57
N GLY A 113 14.01 -12.04 -10.82
CA GLY A 113 12.78 -11.26 -10.89
C GLY A 113 13.03 -9.77 -10.86
N LEU A 114 12.12 -9.04 -11.44
CA LEU A 114 12.09 -7.58 -11.40
C LEU A 114 10.65 -7.11 -11.11
N GLY A 115 10.48 -6.26 -10.10
CA GLY A 115 9.20 -5.65 -9.77
C GLY A 115 9.24 -4.13 -9.88
N VAL A 116 8.13 -3.52 -10.33
CA VAL A 116 7.88 -2.07 -10.27
C VAL A 116 6.48 -1.87 -9.69
N TYR A 117 6.39 -1.22 -8.54
CA TYR A 117 5.14 -1.13 -7.79
C TYR A 117 5.16 0.04 -6.78
N ALA A 118 4.04 0.29 -6.09
CA ALA A 118 3.91 1.34 -5.09
C ALA A 118 3.51 0.76 -3.72
N PRO A 119 4.46 0.47 -2.80
CA PRO A 119 4.15 -0.19 -1.51
C PRO A 119 3.52 0.72 -0.47
N PHE A 120 3.69 2.04 -0.62
CA PHE A 120 3.13 3.05 0.28
C PHE A 120 2.57 4.21 -0.51
N GLY A 121 1.47 4.76 -0.01
CA GLY A 121 0.85 5.93 -0.59
C GLY A 121 -0.29 6.45 0.27
N MET A 122 -0.59 7.74 0.14
CA MET A 122 -1.67 8.42 0.82
C MET A 122 -2.16 9.60 -0.03
N ALA A 123 -3.46 9.77 -0.14
CA ALA A 123 -4.02 10.96 -0.76
C ALA A 123 -5.30 11.39 -0.04
N THR A 124 -5.30 12.60 0.48
CA THR A 124 -6.48 13.31 0.95
C THR A 124 -6.50 14.70 0.35
N ASN A 125 -7.68 15.18 -0.04
CA ASN A 125 -7.87 16.50 -0.62
C ASN A 125 -9.27 16.97 -0.29
N TYR A 126 -9.38 17.72 0.78
CA TYR A 126 -10.63 18.31 1.24
C TYR A 126 -11.01 19.53 0.41
N GLU A 127 -12.28 19.91 0.47
CA GLU A 127 -12.78 21.16 -0.10
C GLU A 127 -12.12 22.40 0.53
N SER A 128 -12.09 23.51 -0.18
CA SER A 128 -11.39 24.75 0.24
C SER A 128 -11.99 25.39 1.51
N THR A 129 -13.26 25.08 1.80
CA THR A 129 -13.99 25.57 2.96
C THR A 129 -13.99 24.56 4.11
N PHE A 130 -13.22 23.49 4.04
CA PHE A 130 -13.15 22.45 5.04
C PHE A 130 -12.92 23.01 6.45
N GLN A 131 -13.75 22.59 7.42
CA GLN A 131 -13.68 23.06 8.79
C GLN A 131 -12.36 22.71 9.48
N GLY A 132 -11.78 21.54 9.20
CA GLY A 132 -10.54 21.05 9.78
C GLY A 132 -9.26 21.50 9.05
N ARG A 133 -9.33 22.44 8.08
CA ARG A 133 -8.20 22.82 7.22
C ARG A 133 -6.99 23.39 7.96
N ALA A 134 -7.15 23.88 9.19
CA ALA A 134 -6.03 24.30 10.02
C ALA A 134 -5.09 23.15 10.37
N TYR A 135 -5.60 21.93 10.44
CA TYR A 135 -4.88 20.70 10.82
C TYR A 135 -4.47 19.86 9.60
N GLY A 136 -5.01 20.17 8.43
CA GLY A 136 -4.65 19.52 7.17
C GLY A 136 -5.82 19.53 6.20
N ASP A 137 -5.56 20.01 4.97
CA ASP A 137 -6.54 20.04 3.91
C ASP A 137 -6.14 19.17 2.73
N LYS A 138 -4.83 19.00 2.51
CA LYS A 138 -4.31 18.11 1.47
C LYS A 138 -3.10 17.33 1.99
N SER A 139 -3.07 16.07 1.65
CA SER A 139 -1.91 15.21 1.80
C SER A 139 -1.80 14.34 0.56
N ASP A 140 -0.62 14.22 -0.01
CA ASP A 140 -0.33 13.36 -1.15
C ASP A 140 1.08 12.80 -0.96
N VAL A 141 1.19 11.51 -0.60
CA VAL A 141 2.46 10.83 -0.40
C VAL A 141 2.47 9.59 -1.28
N LYS A 142 3.57 9.37 -1.97
CA LYS A 142 3.74 8.26 -2.88
C LYS A 142 5.14 7.69 -2.75
N VAL A 143 5.23 6.36 -2.62
CA VAL A 143 6.47 5.61 -2.77
C VAL A 143 6.40 4.76 -4.02
N THR A 144 7.36 4.93 -4.93
CA THR A 144 7.54 4.05 -6.10
C THR A 144 8.78 3.21 -5.89
N THR A 145 8.67 1.90 -6.09
CA THR A 145 9.73 0.93 -5.85
C THR A 145 10.09 0.20 -7.14
N VAL A 146 11.40 0.03 -7.37
CA VAL A 146 11.97 -0.92 -8.32
C VAL A 146 12.70 -1.99 -7.51
N GLN A 147 12.40 -3.27 -7.74
CA GLN A 147 12.93 -4.39 -6.94
C GLN A 147 13.53 -5.45 -7.85
N PRO A 148 14.85 -5.45 -8.14
CA PRO A 148 15.57 -6.61 -8.62
C PRO A 148 15.66 -7.67 -7.52
N THR A 149 15.46 -8.93 -7.89
CA THR A 149 15.25 -10.05 -6.96
C THR A 149 15.91 -11.31 -7.47
N LEU A 150 16.46 -12.11 -6.57
CA LEU A 150 16.95 -13.45 -6.83
C LEU A 150 16.25 -14.45 -5.93
N SER A 151 15.93 -15.64 -6.44
CA SER A 151 15.53 -16.78 -5.63
C SER A 151 16.36 -18.01 -5.95
N VAL A 152 16.45 -18.88 -4.96
CA VAL A 152 17.15 -20.14 -5.05
C VAL A 152 16.28 -21.25 -4.49
N GLN A 153 16.11 -22.33 -5.24
CA GLN A 153 15.51 -23.56 -4.77
C GLN A 153 16.63 -24.44 -4.20
N LEU A 154 16.63 -24.65 -2.89
CA LEU A 154 17.66 -25.42 -2.20
C LEU A 154 17.44 -26.93 -2.33
N ASP A 155 16.18 -27.34 -2.29
CA ASP A 155 15.71 -28.69 -2.51
C ASP A 155 14.23 -28.68 -2.94
N ASP A 156 13.59 -29.84 -3.05
CA ASP A 156 12.20 -29.98 -3.47
C ASP A 156 11.19 -29.32 -2.50
N GLN A 157 11.60 -28.99 -1.27
CA GLN A 157 10.74 -28.44 -0.23
C GLN A 157 11.05 -26.99 0.10
N LEU A 158 12.29 -26.53 -0.02
CA LEU A 158 12.73 -25.25 0.51
C LEU A 158 13.27 -24.32 -0.59
N SER A 159 12.67 -23.16 -0.71
CA SER A 159 13.17 -22.06 -1.51
C SER A 159 13.40 -20.82 -0.67
N LEU A 160 14.43 -20.05 -1.04
CA LEU A 160 14.75 -18.76 -0.45
C LEU A 160 14.75 -17.68 -1.52
N GLY A 161 14.46 -16.45 -1.12
CA GLY A 161 14.49 -15.30 -2.03
C GLY A 161 15.01 -14.05 -1.36
N PHE A 162 15.67 -13.19 -2.15
CA PHE A 162 16.22 -11.93 -1.71
C PHE A 162 16.04 -10.87 -2.80
N GLY A 163 15.41 -9.74 -2.45
CA GLY A 163 15.26 -8.58 -3.32
C GLY A 163 15.85 -7.32 -2.70
N VAL A 164 16.49 -6.49 -3.50
CA VAL A 164 16.88 -5.13 -3.11
C VAL A 164 15.80 -4.17 -3.60
N THR A 165 15.36 -3.23 -2.75
CA THR A 165 14.37 -2.23 -3.13
C THR A 165 15.00 -0.87 -3.30
N LEU A 166 14.78 -0.28 -4.47
CA LEU A 166 15.18 1.09 -4.83
C LEU A 166 13.91 1.92 -4.81
N ASN A 167 13.79 2.79 -3.81
CA ASN A 167 12.55 3.49 -3.53
C ASN A 167 12.70 4.98 -3.79
N LYS A 168 11.68 5.60 -4.39
CA LYS A 168 11.53 7.06 -4.47
C LYS A 168 10.27 7.44 -3.72
N ILE A 169 10.39 8.34 -2.73
CA ILE A 169 9.27 8.96 -2.03
C ILE A 169 9.07 10.38 -2.53
N GLU A 170 7.82 10.78 -2.70
CA GLU A 170 7.38 12.15 -3.01
C GLU A 170 6.25 12.49 -2.05
N GLY A 171 6.28 13.68 -1.45
CA GLY A 171 5.28 14.10 -0.48
C GLY A 171 4.85 15.54 -0.65
N ILE A 172 3.54 15.77 -0.50
CA ILE A 172 2.92 17.10 -0.44
C ILE A 172 1.98 17.11 0.75
N LEU A 173 2.16 18.08 1.64
CA LEU A 173 1.26 18.35 2.76
C LEU A 173 0.84 19.82 2.72
N SER A 174 -0.45 20.10 2.92
CA SER A 174 -0.90 21.49 3.09
C SER A 174 -1.89 21.65 4.23
N SER A 175 -2.00 22.85 4.73
CA SER A 175 -2.94 23.30 5.75
C SER A 175 -3.11 24.81 5.69
N ASP A 176 -4.17 25.32 6.31
CA ASP A 176 -4.40 26.74 6.55
C ASP A 176 -4.27 27.01 8.06
N PRO A 177 -3.06 27.16 8.64
CA PRO A 177 -2.88 27.32 10.08
C PRO A 177 -3.68 28.48 10.69
N ILE A 178 -3.94 29.52 9.91
CA ILE A 178 -4.88 30.59 10.21
C ILE A 178 -5.87 30.64 9.05
N PRO A 179 -7.04 30.01 9.17
CA PRO A 179 -7.97 29.79 8.07
C PRO A 179 -8.33 31.09 7.32
N GLY A 180 -8.08 31.07 6.00
CA GLY A 180 -8.34 32.22 5.12
C GLY A 180 -7.31 33.36 5.20
N LEU A 181 -6.35 33.28 6.12
CA LEU A 181 -5.33 34.32 6.32
C LEU A 181 -3.90 33.81 6.05
N GLN A 182 -3.59 32.56 6.41
CA GLN A 182 -2.26 31.97 6.19
C GLN A 182 -2.37 30.52 5.74
N ARG A 183 -1.85 30.23 4.55
CA ARG A 183 -1.70 28.88 4.01
C ARG A 183 -0.25 28.44 4.05
N VAL A 184 -0.03 27.15 4.32
CA VAL A 184 1.27 26.49 4.24
C VAL A 184 1.14 25.27 3.33
N ARG A 185 2.02 25.15 2.34
CA ARG A 185 2.19 23.98 1.50
C ARG A 185 3.64 23.53 1.58
N ILE A 186 3.86 22.29 1.99
CA ILE A 186 5.18 21.68 2.11
C ILE A 186 5.27 20.59 1.06
N GLU A 187 6.36 20.56 0.30
CA GLU A 187 6.64 19.49 -0.65
C GLU A 187 8.11 19.10 -0.59
N GLY A 188 8.39 17.83 -0.87
CA GLY A 188 9.73 17.28 -0.89
C GLY A 188 9.77 15.86 -1.42
N ASP A 189 10.96 15.43 -1.78
CA ASP A 189 11.23 14.07 -2.25
C ASP A 189 12.56 13.53 -1.72
N ASP A 190 12.73 12.22 -1.81
CA ASP A 190 13.98 11.53 -1.50
C ASP A 190 14.02 10.12 -2.14
N LYS A 191 15.19 9.51 -2.09
CA LYS A 191 15.42 8.11 -2.50
C LYS A 191 15.98 7.31 -1.34
N GLY A 192 15.39 6.15 -1.10
CA GLY A 192 15.81 5.23 -0.05
C GLY A 192 16.02 3.81 -0.58
N TYR A 193 16.74 3.02 0.18
CA TYR A 193 17.06 1.64 -0.14
C TYR A 193 16.57 0.72 0.96
N GLY A 194 16.07 -0.44 0.56
CA GLY A 194 15.66 -1.48 1.47
C GLY A 194 15.86 -2.85 0.85
N TYR A 195 15.34 -3.87 1.51
CA TYR A 195 15.41 -5.24 1.03
C TYR A 195 14.18 -6.05 1.45
N ASN A 196 13.95 -7.12 0.69
CA ASN A 196 12.89 -8.09 0.91
C ASN A 196 13.53 -9.48 0.99
N LEU A 197 13.19 -10.25 2.04
CA LEU A 197 13.62 -11.63 2.23
C LEU A 197 12.39 -12.53 2.15
N GLY A 198 12.53 -13.70 1.56
CA GLY A 198 11.47 -14.68 1.46
C GLY A 198 11.94 -16.09 1.75
N MET A 199 11.07 -16.88 2.36
CA MET A 199 11.19 -18.32 2.52
C MET A 199 9.87 -18.96 2.13
N LEU A 200 9.96 -20.03 1.34
CA LEU A 200 8.83 -20.85 0.93
C LEU A 200 9.15 -22.30 1.26
N TYR A 201 8.27 -22.95 2.01
CA TYR A 201 8.46 -24.32 2.45
C TYR A 201 7.26 -25.20 2.08
N GLN A 202 7.49 -26.20 1.24
CA GLN A 202 6.51 -27.23 0.87
C GLN A 202 6.50 -28.30 1.96
N LEU A 203 5.57 -28.19 2.91
CA LEU A 203 5.45 -29.11 4.05
C LEU A 203 5.08 -30.53 3.60
N ASN A 204 4.17 -30.63 2.63
CA ASN A 204 3.75 -31.83 1.93
C ASN A 204 3.08 -31.44 0.61
N GLU A 205 2.63 -32.41 -0.20
CA GLU A 205 2.03 -32.15 -1.51
C GLU A 205 0.86 -31.15 -1.48
N ALA A 206 0.10 -31.11 -0.37
CA ALA A 206 -1.07 -30.25 -0.23
C ALA A 206 -0.79 -28.92 0.49
N THR A 207 0.30 -28.79 1.28
CA THR A 207 0.48 -27.69 2.22
C THR A 207 1.78 -26.94 1.96
N ARG A 208 1.68 -25.66 1.77
CA ARG A 208 2.81 -24.74 1.60
C ARG A 208 2.77 -23.62 2.62
N LEU A 209 3.92 -23.34 3.23
CA LEU A 209 4.13 -22.27 4.18
C LEU A 209 5.02 -21.20 3.55
N GLY A 210 4.70 -19.95 3.81
CA GLY A 210 5.49 -18.82 3.34
C GLY A 210 5.79 -17.84 4.46
N LEU A 211 7.01 -17.30 4.45
CA LEU A 211 7.45 -16.24 5.36
C LEU A 211 8.15 -15.16 4.54
N THR A 212 7.80 -13.90 4.79
CA THR A 212 8.41 -12.75 4.12
C THR A 212 8.77 -11.68 5.16
N TYR A 213 9.94 -11.10 5.00
CA TYR A 213 10.36 -9.91 5.73
C TYR A 213 10.64 -8.79 4.74
N ARG A 214 10.04 -7.62 4.96
CA ARG A 214 10.36 -6.38 4.24
C ARG A 214 11.00 -5.41 5.21
N SER A 215 12.17 -4.88 4.84
CA SER A 215 12.90 -3.95 5.69
C SER A 215 12.20 -2.59 5.78
N LYS A 216 12.48 -1.85 6.85
CA LYS A 216 12.24 -0.41 6.88
C LYS A 216 13.04 0.30 5.78
N VAL A 217 12.59 1.49 5.40
CA VAL A 217 13.35 2.40 4.55
C VAL A 217 13.35 3.78 5.21
N ASP A 218 14.55 4.31 5.42
CA ASP A 218 14.76 5.64 5.98
C ASP A 218 14.88 6.66 4.84
N TYR A 219 14.21 7.80 4.98
CA TYR A 219 14.23 8.91 4.03
C TYR A 219 14.53 10.22 4.74
N THR A 220 15.18 11.13 4.01
CA THR A 220 15.35 12.53 4.38
C THR A 220 14.82 13.38 3.24
N LEU A 221 13.48 13.55 3.20
CA LEU A 221 12.84 14.35 2.16
C LEU A 221 13.37 15.78 2.24
N ARG A 222 13.89 16.27 1.12
CA ARG A 222 14.34 17.64 0.95
C ARG A 222 13.39 18.37 0.03
N GLY A 223 13.07 19.61 0.37
CA GLY A 223 12.12 20.40 -0.40
C GLY A 223 11.93 21.78 0.20
N HIS A 224 10.72 22.29 0.11
CA HIS A 224 10.41 23.63 0.61
C HIS A 224 8.99 23.74 1.15
N GLY A 225 8.79 24.76 1.98
CA GLY A 225 7.48 25.23 2.40
C GLY A 225 7.14 26.56 1.73
N ASP A 226 5.99 26.59 1.03
CA ASP A 226 5.39 27.81 0.51
C ASP A 226 4.41 28.35 1.54
N PHE A 227 4.72 29.51 2.10
CA PHE A 227 3.86 30.27 2.99
C PHE A 227 3.15 31.34 2.18
N THR A 228 1.82 31.42 2.24
CA THR A 228 1.02 32.37 1.43
C THR A 228 -0.07 33.01 2.29
N GLY A 229 -0.16 34.33 2.26
CA GLY A 229 -1.16 35.09 3.01
C GLY A 229 -0.55 36.23 3.81
N LEU A 230 -0.64 36.19 5.13
CA LEU A 230 -0.04 37.20 6.03
C LEU A 230 1.48 37.30 5.82
N VAL A 231 2.13 36.15 5.64
CA VAL A 231 3.54 36.05 5.24
C VAL A 231 3.58 35.34 3.90
N ASN A 232 4.32 35.92 2.95
CA ASN A 232 4.56 35.33 1.63
C ASN A 232 6.04 35.05 1.48
N GLN A 233 6.42 33.78 1.62
CA GLN A 233 7.81 33.36 1.50
C GLN A 233 7.90 31.86 1.14
N ARG A 234 9.00 31.50 0.49
CA ARG A 234 9.42 30.13 0.29
C ARG A 234 10.66 29.86 1.15
N ILE A 235 10.64 28.78 1.90
CA ILE A 235 11.72 28.41 2.79
C ILE A 235 12.05 26.94 2.56
N ASP A 236 13.30 26.65 2.25
CA ASP A 236 13.78 25.29 2.11
C ASP A 236 13.78 24.57 3.48
N GLY A 237 13.61 23.25 3.45
CA GLY A 237 13.54 22.46 4.65
C GLY A 237 13.65 20.97 4.38
N LYS A 238 13.64 20.20 5.47
CA LYS A 238 13.73 18.74 5.42
C LYS A 238 12.77 18.07 6.38
N LEU A 239 12.37 16.85 6.02
CA LEU A 239 11.57 15.94 6.83
C LEU A 239 12.25 14.56 6.86
N GLU A 240 12.51 14.03 8.04
CA GLU A 240 12.96 12.65 8.22
C GLU A 240 11.73 11.75 8.40
N LEU A 241 11.64 10.71 7.58
CA LEU A 241 10.52 9.76 7.58
C LEU A 241 11.05 8.34 7.39
N THR A 242 10.56 7.40 8.20
CA THR A 242 10.86 5.98 8.05
C THR A 242 9.59 5.22 7.70
N THR A 243 9.57 4.51 6.56
CA THR A 243 8.52 3.52 6.31
C THR A 243 8.80 2.23 7.09
N PRO A 244 7.76 1.59 7.65
CA PRO A 244 7.95 0.48 8.59
C PRO A 244 8.45 -0.79 7.93
N GLU A 245 9.17 -1.60 8.69
CA GLU A 245 9.39 -3.00 8.40
C GLU A 245 8.13 -3.83 8.65
N SER A 246 8.02 -4.96 7.94
CA SER A 246 6.93 -5.91 8.13
C SER A 246 7.38 -7.37 8.03
N VAL A 247 6.70 -8.24 8.76
CA VAL A 247 6.82 -9.70 8.66
C VAL A 247 5.46 -10.26 8.28
N GLU A 248 5.43 -11.05 7.24
CA GLU A 248 4.21 -11.74 6.80
C GLU A 248 4.44 -13.26 6.80
N ALA A 249 3.54 -13.99 7.44
CA ALA A 249 3.50 -15.44 7.42
C ALA A 249 2.16 -15.91 6.86
N SER A 250 2.19 -16.92 6.00
CA SER A 250 0.96 -17.49 5.46
C SER A 250 1.07 -18.98 5.17
N VAL A 251 -0.10 -19.60 5.04
CA VAL A 251 -0.28 -21.01 4.64
C VAL A 251 -1.27 -21.08 3.49
N SER A 252 -0.97 -21.94 2.53
CA SER A 252 -1.88 -22.38 1.47
C SER A 252 -2.02 -23.89 1.55
N HIS A 253 -3.28 -24.39 1.59
CA HIS A 253 -3.57 -25.81 1.73
C HIS A 253 -4.62 -26.25 0.71
N ALA A 254 -4.25 -27.18 -0.18
CA ALA A 254 -5.18 -27.83 -1.10
C ALA A 254 -5.99 -28.87 -0.34
N LEU A 255 -7.31 -28.67 -0.25
CA LEU A 255 -8.23 -29.64 0.37
C LEU A 255 -8.49 -30.79 -0.59
N ASP A 256 -8.53 -30.49 -1.86
CA ASP A 256 -8.71 -31.44 -2.97
C ASP A 256 -8.22 -30.81 -4.29
N ASN A 257 -8.53 -31.43 -5.43
CA ASN A 257 -8.14 -30.94 -6.75
C ASN A 257 -8.83 -29.63 -7.20
N ARG A 258 -9.79 -29.12 -6.43
CA ARG A 258 -10.56 -27.91 -6.75
C ARG A 258 -10.45 -26.83 -5.69
N TRP A 259 -10.36 -27.20 -4.43
CA TRP A 259 -10.36 -26.26 -3.32
C TRP A 259 -8.97 -26.06 -2.74
N THR A 260 -8.56 -24.81 -2.65
CA THR A 260 -7.38 -24.39 -1.87
C THR A 260 -7.82 -23.32 -0.89
N VAL A 261 -7.47 -23.49 0.37
CA VAL A 261 -7.71 -22.51 1.44
C VAL A 261 -6.40 -21.80 1.80
N HIS A 262 -6.53 -20.55 2.21
CA HIS A 262 -5.41 -19.70 2.55
C HIS A 262 -5.65 -19.02 3.89
N ALA A 263 -4.60 -18.86 4.67
CA ALA A 263 -4.60 -17.98 5.84
C ALA A 263 -3.26 -17.27 5.94
N GLY A 264 -3.27 -16.05 6.46
CA GLY A 264 -2.07 -15.26 6.63
C GLY A 264 -2.21 -14.20 7.70
N ALA A 265 -1.07 -13.78 8.23
CA ALA A 265 -0.97 -12.66 9.16
C ALA A 265 0.26 -11.80 8.81
N THR A 266 0.12 -10.49 8.98
CA THR A 266 1.19 -9.52 8.74
C THR A 266 1.35 -8.64 9.97
N TRP A 267 2.53 -8.69 10.58
CA TRP A 267 2.95 -7.70 11.57
C TRP A 267 3.64 -6.54 10.87
N THR A 268 3.29 -5.30 11.22
CA THR A 268 3.90 -4.08 10.70
C THR A 268 4.28 -3.16 11.85
N ARG A 269 5.55 -2.71 11.86
CA ARG A 269 6.10 -1.86 12.90
C ARG A 269 5.82 -0.38 12.67
N TRP A 270 4.56 0.00 12.79
CA TRP A 270 4.11 1.38 12.61
C TRP A 270 4.57 2.34 13.70
N SER A 271 5.04 1.85 14.86
CA SER A 271 5.67 2.66 15.90
C SER A 271 6.92 3.44 15.43
N ARG A 272 7.40 3.20 14.20
CA ARG A 272 8.39 4.03 13.52
C ARG A 272 7.89 5.46 13.25
N LEU A 273 6.57 5.65 13.13
CA LEU A 273 5.98 6.96 12.88
C LEU A 273 5.56 7.60 14.20
N GLU A 274 6.55 8.20 14.89
CA GLU A 274 6.35 8.88 16.17
C GLU A 274 5.90 10.33 15.95
N THR A 275 6.58 11.06 15.06
CA THR A 275 6.30 12.48 14.80
C THR A 275 6.65 12.81 13.34
N ILE A 276 5.78 13.56 12.68
CA ILE A 276 6.09 14.22 11.40
C ILE A 276 6.66 15.58 11.73
N GLU A 277 7.99 15.75 11.58
CA GLU A 277 8.69 16.99 11.91
C GLU A 277 9.38 17.58 10.69
N VAL A 278 8.98 18.78 10.29
CA VAL A 278 9.63 19.55 9.21
C VAL A 278 10.52 20.62 9.83
N LYS A 279 11.81 20.58 9.51
CA LYS A 279 12.83 21.57 9.91
C LYS A 279 13.16 22.46 8.74
N PHE A 280 12.86 23.76 8.86
CA PHE A 280 13.16 24.76 7.85
C PHE A 280 14.54 25.40 8.08
N ASP A 281 15.18 25.84 7.00
CA ASP A 281 16.54 26.40 7.02
C ASP A 281 16.63 27.73 7.78
N ASN A 282 15.50 28.42 7.98
CA ASN A 282 15.44 29.64 8.81
C ASN A 282 15.33 29.35 10.33
N GLY A 283 15.39 28.07 10.74
CA GLY A 283 15.29 27.63 12.15
C GLY A 283 13.85 27.39 12.64
N MET A 284 12.82 27.64 11.80
CA MET A 284 11.46 27.25 12.14
C MET A 284 11.32 25.73 12.09
N THR A 285 10.47 25.19 12.97
CA THR A 285 10.11 23.77 12.98
C THR A 285 8.60 23.65 13.09
N THR A 286 8.02 22.73 12.34
CA THR A 286 6.64 22.32 12.52
C THR A 286 6.62 20.82 12.82
N ALA A 287 5.91 20.41 13.87
CA ALA A 287 5.88 19.03 14.32
C ALA A 287 4.43 18.60 14.58
N GLU A 288 4.08 17.41 14.10
CA GLU A 288 2.78 16.78 14.32
C GLU A 288 3.02 15.39 14.94
N PRO A 289 2.79 15.21 16.26
CA PRO A 289 2.88 13.90 16.92
C PRO A 289 1.89 12.92 16.29
N GLN A 290 2.34 11.71 16.04
CA GLN A 290 1.53 10.62 15.47
C GLN A 290 1.38 9.48 16.48
N GLU A 291 2.48 9.10 17.14
CA GLU A 291 2.56 8.04 18.15
C GLU A 291 1.81 6.76 17.74
N TRP A 292 2.11 6.31 16.52
CA TRP A 292 1.46 5.13 15.98
C TRP A 292 1.92 3.86 16.69
N ARG A 293 1.06 2.85 16.72
CA ARG A 293 1.33 1.54 17.33
C ARG A 293 1.59 0.47 16.28
N ASP A 294 2.35 -0.55 16.67
CA ASP A 294 2.51 -1.74 15.86
C ASP A 294 1.15 -2.47 15.73
N VAL A 295 0.94 -3.08 14.56
CA VAL A 295 -0.30 -3.80 14.29
C VAL A 295 -0.03 -5.17 13.71
N VAL A 296 -0.99 -6.08 13.91
CA VAL A 296 -1.06 -7.38 13.24
C VAL A 296 -2.38 -7.47 12.51
N SER A 297 -2.32 -7.52 11.18
CA SER A 297 -3.48 -7.82 10.33
C SER A 297 -3.57 -9.32 10.08
N GLY A 298 -4.78 -9.82 9.81
CA GLY A 298 -5.04 -11.22 9.51
C GLY A 298 -6.00 -11.39 8.35
N ALA A 299 -5.80 -12.43 7.54
CA ALA A 299 -6.67 -12.73 6.41
C ALA A 299 -6.88 -14.24 6.27
N VAL A 300 -8.08 -14.60 5.79
CA VAL A 300 -8.43 -15.95 5.35
C VAL A 300 -9.05 -15.88 3.96
N GLY A 301 -8.84 -16.90 3.14
CA GLY A 301 -9.38 -16.91 1.79
C GLY A 301 -9.48 -18.33 1.25
N ALA A 302 -10.20 -18.44 0.14
CA ALA A 302 -10.35 -19.69 -0.58
C ALA A 302 -10.31 -19.46 -2.08
N SER A 303 -9.78 -20.43 -2.80
CA SER A 303 -9.80 -20.53 -4.26
C SER A 303 -10.52 -21.79 -4.66
N TYR A 304 -11.37 -21.71 -5.71
CA TYR A 304 -12.13 -22.81 -6.24
C TYR A 304 -11.95 -22.93 -7.75
N GLN A 305 -11.39 -24.04 -8.20
CA GLN A 305 -11.26 -24.36 -9.63
C GLN A 305 -12.61 -24.82 -10.17
N LEU A 306 -13.36 -23.88 -10.79
CA LEU A 306 -14.70 -24.12 -11.32
C LEU A 306 -14.63 -24.98 -12.60
N THR A 307 -13.76 -24.61 -13.52
CA THR A 307 -13.42 -25.32 -14.75
C THR A 307 -11.90 -25.24 -14.98
N PRO A 308 -11.31 -25.95 -15.95
CA PRO A 308 -9.89 -25.76 -16.28
C PRO A 308 -9.50 -24.32 -16.58
N GLN A 309 -10.44 -23.49 -17.05
CA GLN A 309 -10.18 -22.09 -17.40
C GLN A 309 -10.54 -21.10 -16.28
N TRP A 310 -11.51 -21.43 -15.42
CA TRP A 310 -12.04 -20.51 -14.43
C TRP A 310 -11.62 -20.90 -13.00
N LEU A 311 -10.91 -19.99 -12.34
CA LEU A 311 -10.61 -20.03 -10.92
C LEU A 311 -11.39 -18.92 -10.21
N LEU A 312 -12.22 -19.25 -9.24
CA LEU A 312 -12.93 -18.30 -8.38
C LEU A 312 -12.18 -18.11 -7.07
N ARG A 313 -12.27 -16.93 -6.49
CA ARG A 313 -11.62 -16.58 -5.22
C ARG A 313 -12.56 -15.79 -4.33
N ALA A 314 -12.43 -15.98 -3.03
CA ALA A 314 -13.07 -15.13 -2.03
C ALA A 314 -12.15 -14.99 -0.82
N GLY A 315 -12.26 -13.88 -0.10
CA GLY A 315 -11.44 -13.63 1.07
C GLY A 315 -12.06 -12.65 2.05
N LEU A 316 -11.60 -12.75 3.29
CA LEU A 316 -11.95 -11.85 4.38
C LEU A 316 -10.68 -11.48 5.14
N ALA A 317 -10.48 -10.19 5.43
CA ALA A 317 -9.38 -9.73 6.25
C ALA A 317 -9.86 -8.75 7.33
N TYR A 318 -9.13 -8.73 8.43
CA TYR A 318 -9.21 -7.71 9.47
C TYR A 318 -7.86 -7.01 9.57
N ASP A 319 -7.89 -5.69 9.51
CA ASP A 319 -6.69 -4.85 9.48
C ASP A 319 -6.83 -3.67 10.44
N PRO A 320 -6.22 -3.76 11.64
CA PRO A 320 -6.33 -2.73 12.66
C PRO A 320 -5.57 -1.47 12.27
N THR A 321 -6.12 -0.32 12.63
CA THR A 321 -5.44 0.97 12.44
C THR A 321 -4.27 1.15 13.40
N PRO A 322 -3.13 1.67 12.95
CA PRO A 322 -2.03 2.05 13.83
C PRO A 322 -2.29 3.38 14.56
N THR A 323 -3.23 4.19 14.08
CA THR A 323 -3.52 5.52 14.64
C THR A 323 -4.22 5.41 16.01
N ASN A 324 -4.12 6.46 16.82
CA ASN A 324 -4.79 6.55 18.11
C ASN A 324 -5.72 7.76 18.15
N ASN A 325 -6.67 7.78 19.10
CA ASN A 325 -7.67 8.84 19.19
C ASN A 325 -7.11 10.19 19.64
N GLU A 326 -5.93 10.22 20.25
CA GLU A 326 -5.31 11.44 20.78
C GLU A 326 -4.64 12.25 19.67
N HIS A 327 -3.94 11.56 18.75
CA HIS A 327 -3.14 12.19 17.71
C HIS A 327 -3.74 12.09 16.31
N ARG A 328 -4.89 11.38 16.15
CA ARG A 328 -5.53 11.26 14.83
C ARG A 328 -5.86 12.63 14.26
N SER A 329 -5.44 12.85 13.01
CA SER A 329 -5.66 14.09 12.28
C SER A 329 -6.54 13.87 11.05
N PRO A 330 -7.09 14.96 10.45
CA PRO A 330 -7.82 14.85 9.18
C PRO A 330 -7.00 14.28 8.04
N ARG A 331 -5.67 14.24 8.16
CA ARG A 331 -4.79 13.69 7.12
C ARG A 331 -4.93 12.17 6.98
N ILE A 332 -5.14 11.46 8.11
CA ILE A 332 -5.32 10.01 8.14
C ILE A 332 -6.39 9.66 9.19
N PRO A 333 -7.67 9.91 8.88
CA PRO A 333 -8.78 9.62 9.80
C PRO A 333 -9.19 8.15 9.70
N SER A 334 -8.25 7.20 9.88
CA SER A 334 -8.51 5.78 9.69
C SER A 334 -8.88 5.05 10.97
N GLY A 335 -9.77 4.07 10.83
CA GLY A 335 -10.20 3.13 11.87
C GLY A 335 -9.79 1.70 11.57
N ASP A 336 -10.06 0.80 12.52
CA ASP A 336 -9.95 -0.63 12.29
C ASP A 336 -10.93 -1.04 11.19
N ARG A 337 -10.54 -1.99 10.32
CA ARG A 337 -11.34 -2.29 9.15
C ARG A 337 -11.49 -3.76 8.84
N TRP A 338 -12.64 -4.07 8.27
CA TRP A 338 -12.96 -5.33 7.65
C TRP A 338 -12.92 -5.21 6.14
N ILE A 339 -12.34 -6.20 5.48
CA ILE A 339 -12.17 -6.26 4.03
C ILE A 339 -12.77 -7.55 3.54
N GLY A 340 -13.82 -7.47 2.73
CA GLY A 340 -14.41 -8.61 2.03
C GLY A 340 -14.06 -8.56 0.55
N THR A 341 -13.59 -9.65 -0.04
CA THR A 341 -13.21 -9.70 -1.45
C THR A 341 -13.80 -10.87 -2.19
N VAL A 342 -14.01 -10.69 -3.49
CA VAL A 342 -14.28 -11.74 -4.47
C VAL A 342 -13.40 -11.50 -5.68
N GLY A 343 -13.02 -12.57 -6.37
CA GLY A 343 -12.19 -12.47 -7.56
C GLY A 343 -12.29 -13.68 -8.47
N PHE A 344 -11.68 -13.55 -9.63
CA PHE A 344 -11.56 -14.64 -10.59
C PHE A 344 -10.20 -14.61 -11.27
N GLY A 345 -9.76 -15.77 -11.74
CA GLY A 345 -8.72 -15.96 -12.73
C GLY A 345 -9.31 -16.65 -13.94
N TYR A 346 -8.98 -16.16 -15.14
CA TYR A 346 -9.43 -16.75 -16.39
C TYR A 346 -8.27 -17.05 -17.31
N GLN A 347 -8.08 -18.33 -17.64
CA GLN A 347 -7.06 -18.79 -18.59
C GLN A 347 -7.60 -18.59 -20.01
N VAL A 348 -7.11 -17.56 -20.70
CA VAL A 348 -7.51 -17.21 -22.08
C VAL A 348 -6.88 -18.17 -23.08
N SER A 349 -5.61 -18.52 -22.86
CA SER A 349 -4.83 -19.48 -23.63
C SER A 349 -3.79 -20.15 -22.71
N GLU A 350 -2.99 -21.09 -23.21
CA GLU A 350 -1.90 -21.67 -22.42
C GLU A 350 -0.92 -20.62 -21.89
N GLN A 351 -0.74 -19.52 -22.61
CA GLN A 351 0.21 -18.45 -22.29
C GLN A 351 -0.41 -17.27 -21.54
N LEU A 352 -1.70 -16.96 -21.76
CA LEU A 352 -2.32 -15.76 -21.25
C LEU A 352 -3.40 -16.06 -20.21
N SER A 353 -3.28 -15.48 -19.04
CA SER A 353 -4.33 -15.43 -18.02
C SER A 353 -4.68 -14.01 -17.63
N ILE A 354 -5.92 -13.81 -17.23
CA ILE A 354 -6.47 -12.52 -16.74
C ILE A 354 -7.03 -12.76 -15.34
N ASP A 355 -6.71 -11.86 -14.42
CA ASP A 355 -7.23 -11.84 -13.07
C ASP A 355 -8.05 -10.58 -12.82
N GLY A 356 -9.15 -10.74 -12.12
CA GLY A 356 -10.00 -9.64 -11.66
C GLY A 356 -10.41 -9.85 -10.22
N ALA A 357 -10.47 -8.76 -9.45
CA ALA A 357 -10.94 -8.80 -8.08
C ALA A 357 -11.71 -7.53 -7.72
N TYR A 358 -12.72 -7.70 -6.88
CA TYR A 358 -13.45 -6.63 -6.24
C TYR A 358 -13.35 -6.80 -4.73
N GLY A 359 -13.08 -5.69 -4.02
CA GLY A 359 -13.04 -5.61 -2.58
C GLY A 359 -13.95 -4.51 -2.04
N TYR A 360 -14.59 -4.79 -0.92
CA TYR A 360 -15.29 -3.81 -0.10
C TYR A 360 -14.59 -3.69 1.24
N VAL A 361 -14.26 -2.45 1.61
CA VAL A 361 -13.60 -2.10 2.87
C VAL A 361 -14.58 -1.31 3.71
N LYS A 362 -14.82 -1.74 4.95
CA LYS A 362 -15.57 -0.97 5.95
C LYS A 362 -14.68 -0.69 7.15
N GLU A 363 -14.54 0.59 7.48
CA GLU A 363 -13.82 1.02 8.69
C GLU A 363 -14.78 1.19 9.87
N GLU A 364 -14.28 0.99 11.08
CA GLU A 364 -14.95 1.41 12.30
C GLU A 364 -14.96 2.93 12.37
N LYS A 365 -16.05 3.49 12.90
CA LYS A 365 -16.17 4.93 13.10
C LYS A 365 -15.08 5.45 14.03
N VAL A 366 -14.48 6.55 13.66
CA VAL A 366 -13.38 7.15 14.42
C VAL A 366 -13.60 8.63 14.69
N LYS A 367 -13.03 9.09 15.80
CA LYS A 367 -13.06 10.50 16.17
C LYS A 367 -11.73 11.17 15.89
N VAL A 368 -11.81 12.36 15.32
CA VAL A 368 -10.71 13.30 15.19
C VAL A 368 -10.97 14.44 16.15
N ASN A 369 -10.07 14.66 17.12
CA ASN A 369 -10.16 15.71 18.12
C ASN A 369 -8.86 16.51 18.10
N ARG A 370 -8.88 17.68 17.46
CA ARG A 370 -7.70 18.53 17.33
C ARG A 370 -7.94 19.87 18.04
N HIS A 371 -6.99 20.25 18.86
CA HIS A 371 -6.98 21.52 19.58
C HIS A 371 -5.95 22.46 18.99
N SER A 372 -6.31 23.72 18.82
CA SER A 372 -5.38 24.75 18.37
C SER A 372 -4.82 25.53 19.54
N SER A 373 -3.51 25.71 19.58
CA SER A 373 -2.84 26.68 20.46
C SER A 373 -2.80 28.09 19.88
N VAL A 374 -3.24 28.27 18.62
CA VAL A 374 -3.26 29.58 17.94
C VAL A 374 -4.54 30.32 18.29
N PRO A 375 -4.45 31.53 18.88
CA PRO A 375 -5.65 32.32 19.21
C PRO A 375 -6.49 32.62 17.96
N GLY A 376 -7.81 32.37 18.08
CA GLY A 376 -8.78 32.60 17.00
C GLY A 376 -8.90 31.43 16.00
N VAL A 377 -8.09 30.40 16.11
CA VAL A 377 -8.25 29.14 15.37
C VAL A 377 -9.13 28.17 16.16
N GLN A 378 -10.22 27.73 15.55
CA GLN A 378 -11.18 26.85 16.17
C GLN A 378 -10.64 25.43 16.30
N ASP A 379 -10.98 24.74 17.40
CA ASP A 379 -10.81 23.30 17.53
C ASP A 379 -11.60 22.56 16.45
N TYR A 380 -11.10 21.41 16.04
CA TYR A 380 -11.80 20.55 15.10
C TYR A 380 -12.16 19.21 15.78
N ARG A 381 -13.45 18.92 15.84
CA ARG A 381 -13.99 17.68 16.40
C ARG A 381 -15.00 17.09 15.45
N ALA A 382 -14.71 15.89 14.99
CA ALA A 382 -15.55 15.20 14.03
C ALA A 382 -15.48 13.68 14.21
N GLU A 383 -16.58 13.01 13.84
CA GLU A 383 -16.64 11.57 13.66
C GLU A 383 -16.60 11.25 12.17
N TYR A 384 -15.75 10.32 11.77
CA TYR A 384 -15.59 9.83 10.40
C TYR A 384 -16.16 8.43 10.28
N ASP A 385 -17.00 8.20 9.27
CA ASP A 385 -17.54 6.90 8.88
C ASP A 385 -17.05 6.59 7.46
N ASN A 386 -15.99 5.79 7.36
CA ASN A 386 -15.29 5.52 6.12
C ASN A 386 -15.64 4.16 5.55
N HIS A 387 -15.75 4.08 4.23
CA HIS A 387 -15.78 2.83 3.49
C HIS A 387 -15.13 3.01 2.11
N ALA A 388 -14.75 1.90 1.50
CA ALA A 388 -14.12 1.97 0.20
C ALA A 388 -14.42 0.76 -0.68
N HIS A 389 -14.30 0.99 -1.98
CA HIS A 389 -14.38 -0.02 -3.01
C HIS A 389 -13.04 -0.13 -3.71
N VAL A 390 -12.60 -1.35 -3.94
CA VAL A 390 -11.36 -1.68 -4.65
C VAL A 390 -11.71 -2.52 -5.86
N LEU A 391 -11.19 -2.16 -7.02
CA LEU A 391 -11.26 -2.97 -8.23
C LEU A 391 -9.85 -3.19 -8.74
N ALA A 392 -9.42 -4.44 -8.84
CA ALA A 392 -8.12 -4.80 -9.39
C ALA A 392 -8.29 -5.65 -10.66
N VAL A 393 -7.48 -5.34 -11.66
CA VAL A 393 -7.37 -6.15 -12.89
C VAL A 393 -5.90 -6.34 -13.23
N GLY A 394 -5.57 -7.54 -13.72
CA GLY A 394 -4.22 -7.89 -14.11
C GLY A 394 -4.21 -8.95 -15.20
N ALA A 395 -3.08 -9.06 -15.86
CA ALA A 395 -2.83 -10.10 -16.85
C ALA A 395 -1.43 -10.67 -16.65
N THR A 396 -1.32 -11.98 -16.86
CA THR A 396 -0.03 -12.69 -16.85
C THR A 396 0.18 -13.37 -18.18
N TYR A 397 1.34 -13.12 -18.79
CA TYR A 397 1.78 -13.79 -20.01
C TYR A 397 2.98 -14.69 -19.69
N ARG A 398 2.88 -15.97 -20.05
CA ARG A 398 3.93 -17.00 -19.94
C ARG A 398 4.55 -17.23 -21.30
N PHE A 399 5.89 -17.24 -21.35
CA PHE A 399 6.65 -17.38 -22.60
C PHE A 399 6.88 -18.83 -22.99
#